data_ef61e13b5107fb2b5319a469dad38ca2
#
_entry.id   ef61e13b5107fb2b5319a469dad38ca2
#
_cell.length_a   1.000
_cell.length_b   1.000
_cell.length_c   1.000
_cell.angle_alpha   90.00
_cell.angle_beta   90.00
_cell.angle_gamma   90.00
#
_symmetry.space_group_name_H-M   'P 1'
#
loop_
_entity.id
_entity.type
_entity.pdbx_description
1 polymer ?
#
loop_
_entity_poly.entity_id
_entity_poly.type
_entity_poly.pdbx_seq_one_letter_code
_entity_poly.pdbx_strand_id
1 'polypeptide(L)'
;LERAVASDGLLAFLFIPKAYNLSFIPEEGVIKADLSASGTTGTPLNSIRAQKAKEREAFEADARGRLMTIRGDKTLSDEAKGVAMEQLSNEYYAKIKSLAEADLKEHPNDAIGLIALQDLLGMEGITLSSAEALLQQAGERLRADNGITNMVARLRRVEATQAGAQFVDFEGVDDANKAVRLSDYVGKGHYVLVDFWAS
;
A
#
# COMPACT_ATOMS: atom_id res chain seq x y z
N LEU A 1 -19.63 -0.65 23.25
CA LEU A 1 -18.19 -0.57 22.90
C LEU A 1 -17.56 -1.96 23.07
N GLU A 2 -17.59 -2.81 22.04
CA GLU A 2 -17.20 -4.20 22.27
C GLU A 2 -15.72 -4.53 22.02
N ARG A 3 -14.94 -3.74 21.28
CA ARG A 3 -13.47 -3.91 21.24
C ARG A 3 -12.78 -2.80 20.46
N ALA A 4 -11.85 -2.10 21.07
CA ALA A 4 -10.77 -1.42 20.36
C ALA A 4 -9.59 -2.42 20.26
N VAL A 5 -9.10 -2.70 19.07
CA VAL A 5 -7.89 -3.49 18.86
C VAL A 5 -6.82 -2.51 18.38
N ALA A 6 -5.80 -2.30 19.22
CA ALA A 6 -4.62 -1.53 18.80
C ALA A 6 -3.73 -2.43 17.94
N SER A 7 -3.41 -1.98 16.72
CA SER A 7 -2.30 -2.52 15.98
C SER A 7 -1.06 -1.70 16.32
N ASP A 8 -0.06 -2.32 16.89
CA ASP A 8 1.31 -1.80 17.13
C ASP A 8 1.43 -0.41 17.79
N GLY A 9 0.34 0.09 18.39
CA GLY A 9 0.31 1.34 19.13
C GLY A 9 0.27 2.63 18.31
N LEU A 10 0.24 2.56 16.97
CA LEU A 10 0.10 3.72 16.10
C LEU A 10 -1.33 3.91 15.58
N LEU A 11 -2.03 2.83 15.25
CA LEU A 11 -3.43 2.85 14.83
C LEU A 11 -4.25 1.92 15.70
N ALA A 12 -5.50 2.28 15.96
CA ALA A 12 -6.48 1.45 16.63
C ALA A 12 -7.76 1.39 15.80
N PHE A 13 -8.48 0.29 15.93
CA PHE A 13 -9.71 0.03 15.21
C PHE A 13 -10.85 -0.21 16.17
N LEU A 14 -11.97 0.47 15.93
CA LEU A 14 -13.23 0.23 16.61
C LEU A 14 -14.16 -0.52 15.68
N PHE A 15 -14.52 -1.73 16.07
CA PHE A 15 -15.49 -2.52 15.35
C PHE A 15 -16.87 -2.36 16.02
N ILE A 16 -17.83 -1.82 15.26
CA ILE A 16 -19.22 -1.73 15.69
C ILE A 16 -20.01 -2.78 14.89
N PRO A 17 -20.49 -3.86 15.51
CA PRO A 17 -21.20 -4.92 14.80
C PRO A 17 -22.37 -4.37 13.97
N LYS A 18 -22.42 -4.77 12.70
CA LYS A 18 -23.45 -4.41 11.70
C LYS A 18 -23.50 -2.92 11.29
N ALA A 19 -22.54 -2.09 11.72
CA ALA A 19 -22.57 -0.67 11.40
C ALA A 19 -21.30 -0.16 10.73
N TYR A 20 -20.16 -0.09 11.44
CA TYR A 20 -18.97 0.63 10.96
C TYR A 20 -17.68 0.02 11.49
N ASN A 21 -16.62 0.10 10.66
CA ASN A 21 -15.25 -0.03 11.10
C ASN A 21 -14.63 1.38 11.14
N LEU A 22 -14.21 1.83 12.28
CA LEU A 22 -13.59 3.13 12.46
C LEU A 22 -12.13 2.93 12.88
N SER A 23 -11.20 3.55 12.16
CA SER A 23 -9.81 3.62 12.58
C SER A 23 -9.51 4.98 13.20
N PHE A 24 -8.72 4.99 14.27
CA PHE A 24 -8.30 6.20 14.95
C PHE A 24 -6.85 6.08 15.43
N ILE A 25 -6.24 7.23 15.68
CA ILE A 25 -4.88 7.30 16.24
C ILE A 25 -5.03 7.40 17.76
N PRO A 26 -4.47 6.45 18.54
CA PRO A 26 -4.48 6.55 20.00
C PRO A 26 -3.63 7.73 20.48
N GLU A 27 -4.28 8.71 21.09
CA GLU A 27 -3.65 9.91 21.66
C GLU A 27 -4.30 10.26 22.99
N GLU A 28 -3.57 10.95 23.85
CA GLU A 28 -4.16 11.53 25.07
C GLU A 28 -5.24 12.54 24.73
N GLY A 29 -6.37 12.50 25.44
CA GLY A 29 -7.49 13.42 25.26
C GLY A 29 -8.77 12.74 24.85
N VAL A 30 -9.69 13.52 24.30
CA VAL A 30 -11.01 13.05 23.87
C VAL A 30 -11.03 12.92 22.36
N ILE A 31 -11.04 11.69 21.88
CA ILE A 31 -11.22 11.39 20.45
C ILE A 31 -12.72 11.42 20.14
N LYS A 32 -13.11 12.25 19.20
CA LYS A 32 -14.48 12.37 18.69
C LYS A 32 -14.60 11.59 17.39
N ALA A 33 -15.52 10.65 17.33
CA ALA A 33 -15.83 9.87 16.15
C ALA A 33 -17.07 10.41 15.45
N ASP A 34 -16.95 10.73 14.17
CA ASP A 34 -18.09 11.01 13.30
C ASP A 34 -18.38 9.75 12.47
N LEU A 35 -19.42 9.05 12.86
CA LEU A 35 -19.82 7.81 12.20
C LEU A 35 -20.41 8.05 10.80
N SER A 36 -20.87 9.27 10.50
CA SER A 36 -21.40 9.63 9.19
C SER A 36 -20.30 9.91 8.17
N ALA A 37 -19.15 10.40 8.64
CA ALA A 37 -17.99 10.77 7.82
C ALA A 37 -16.81 9.79 7.93
N SER A 38 -16.97 8.70 8.69
CA SER A 38 -15.91 7.70 8.95
C SER A 38 -14.59 8.32 9.45
N GLY A 39 -14.68 9.47 10.12
CA GLY A 39 -13.54 10.27 10.55
C GLY A 39 -13.44 10.42 12.07
N THR A 40 -12.24 10.74 12.53
CA THR A 40 -11.93 11.02 13.93
C THR A 40 -11.25 12.37 14.07
N THR A 41 -11.61 13.11 15.14
CA THR A 41 -11.05 14.43 15.49
C THR A 41 -10.88 14.54 17.00
N GLY A 42 -10.53 15.72 17.48
CA GLY A 42 -10.50 16.05 18.92
C GLY A 42 -9.12 15.91 19.56
N THR A 43 -8.19 15.24 18.90
CA THR A 43 -6.77 15.19 19.25
C THR A 43 -5.92 15.64 18.06
N PRO A 44 -4.64 16.04 18.25
CA PRO A 44 -3.83 16.63 17.19
C PRO A 44 -3.73 15.76 15.93
N LEU A 45 -3.22 14.53 16.03
CA LEU A 45 -3.01 13.67 14.84
C LEU A 45 -4.33 13.23 14.21
N ASN A 46 -5.37 12.96 14.99
CA ASN A 46 -6.70 12.66 14.46
C ASN A 46 -7.27 13.85 13.68
N SER A 47 -7.07 15.08 14.17
CA SER A 47 -7.52 16.29 13.48
C SER A 47 -6.75 16.55 12.19
N ILE A 48 -5.43 16.37 12.19
CA ILE A 48 -4.58 16.43 10.98
C ILE A 48 -5.04 15.40 9.97
N ARG A 49 -5.23 14.14 10.39
CA ARG A 49 -5.71 13.06 9.54
C ARG A 49 -7.06 13.38 8.90
N ALA A 50 -8.01 13.90 9.68
CA ALA A 50 -9.32 14.29 9.17
C ALA A 50 -9.24 15.42 8.15
N GLN A 51 -8.36 16.39 8.35
CA GLN A 51 -8.13 17.47 7.39
C GLN A 51 -7.52 16.93 6.09
N LYS A 52 -6.46 16.12 6.18
CA LYS A 52 -5.83 15.50 5.00
C LYS A 52 -6.80 14.61 4.21
N ALA A 53 -7.68 13.90 4.91
CA ALA A 53 -8.74 13.12 4.27
C ALA A 53 -9.71 13.99 3.47
N LYS A 54 -10.12 15.15 3.99
CA LYS A 54 -10.98 16.09 3.26
C LYS A 54 -10.29 16.69 2.03
N GLU A 55 -9.02 17.04 2.14
CA GLU A 55 -8.22 17.55 1.02
C GLU A 55 -8.09 16.49 -0.08
N ARG A 56 -7.83 15.23 0.30
CA ARG A 56 -7.78 14.10 -0.62
C ARG A 56 -9.13 13.86 -1.28
N GLU A 57 -10.23 13.87 -0.52
CA GLU A 57 -11.59 13.70 -1.04
C GLU A 57 -11.96 14.77 -2.07
N ALA A 58 -11.63 16.04 -1.80
CA ALA A 58 -11.84 17.13 -2.73
C ALA A 58 -11.06 16.95 -4.03
N PHE A 59 -9.79 16.54 -3.94
CA PHE A 59 -8.96 16.21 -5.11
C PHE A 59 -9.51 15.02 -5.90
N GLU A 60 -9.93 13.96 -5.22
CA GLU A 60 -10.55 12.80 -5.86
C GLU A 60 -11.88 13.13 -6.55
N ALA A 61 -12.69 14.04 -5.95
CA ALA A 61 -13.93 14.52 -6.55
C ALA A 61 -13.66 15.30 -7.84
N ASP A 62 -12.64 16.18 -7.85
CA ASP A 62 -12.19 16.89 -9.05
C ASP A 62 -11.75 15.92 -10.14
N ALA A 63 -10.87 14.96 -9.82
CA ALA A 63 -10.39 13.97 -10.76
C ALA A 63 -11.55 13.13 -11.35
N ARG A 64 -12.52 12.72 -10.53
CA ARG A 64 -13.74 12.04 -11.00
C ARG A 64 -14.56 12.92 -11.94
N GLY A 65 -14.72 14.20 -11.61
CA GLY A 65 -15.42 15.18 -12.48
C GLY A 65 -14.76 15.31 -13.84
N ARG A 66 -13.44 15.48 -13.86
CA ARG A 66 -12.64 15.56 -15.11
C ARG A 66 -12.76 14.26 -15.93
N LEU A 67 -12.69 13.10 -15.27
CA LEU A 67 -12.85 11.80 -15.95
C LEU A 67 -14.22 11.67 -16.62
N MET A 68 -15.29 12.10 -15.92
CA MET A 68 -16.64 12.09 -16.50
C MET A 68 -16.77 13.03 -17.67
N THR A 69 -16.15 14.20 -17.61
CA THR A 69 -16.10 15.17 -18.72
C THR A 69 -15.41 14.56 -19.95
N ILE A 70 -14.23 13.96 -19.78
CA ILE A 70 -13.49 13.30 -20.89
C ILE A 70 -14.34 12.19 -21.50
N ARG A 71 -14.96 11.34 -20.70
CA ARG A 71 -15.80 10.23 -21.20
C ARG A 71 -17.05 10.72 -21.94
N GLY A 72 -17.66 11.80 -21.46
CA GLY A 72 -18.89 12.39 -22.04
C GLY A 72 -18.65 13.26 -23.27
N ASP A 73 -17.41 13.65 -23.55
CA ASP A 73 -17.09 14.52 -24.69
C ASP A 73 -17.29 13.79 -26.02
N LYS A 74 -18.28 14.26 -26.78
CA LYS A 74 -18.61 13.69 -28.08
C LYS A 74 -17.73 14.24 -29.22
N THR A 75 -16.89 15.23 -28.96
CA THR A 75 -15.98 15.84 -29.94
C THR A 75 -14.65 15.10 -30.02
N LEU A 76 -14.29 14.34 -28.96
CA LEU A 76 -13.06 13.56 -28.92
C LEU A 76 -13.26 12.17 -29.53
N SER A 77 -12.27 11.72 -30.29
CA SER A 77 -12.16 10.32 -30.71
C SER A 77 -11.87 9.41 -29.51
N ASP A 78 -12.13 8.11 -29.63
CA ASP A 78 -11.84 7.13 -28.57
C ASP A 78 -10.34 7.10 -28.22
N GLU A 79 -9.46 7.24 -29.21
CA GLU A 79 -8.01 7.36 -29.02
C GLU A 79 -7.65 8.61 -28.22
N ALA A 80 -8.21 9.77 -28.57
CA ALA A 80 -7.97 11.02 -27.83
C ALA A 80 -8.49 10.95 -26.40
N LYS A 81 -9.63 10.30 -26.15
CA LYS A 81 -10.13 10.02 -24.79
C LYS A 81 -9.18 9.12 -24.02
N GLY A 82 -8.63 8.08 -24.67
CA GLY A 82 -7.65 7.18 -24.05
C GLY A 82 -6.42 7.96 -23.57
N VAL A 83 -5.83 8.79 -24.41
CA VAL A 83 -4.69 9.63 -24.06
C VAL A 83 -5.03 10.60 -22.92
N ALA A 84 -6.18 11.27 -22.98
CA ALA A 84 -6.61 12.21 -21.94
C ALA A 84 -6.86 11.52 -20.58
N MET A 85 -7.43 10.32 -20.58
CA MET A 85 -7.62 9.53 -19.36
C MET A 85 -6.30 9.04 -18.77
N GLU A 86 -5.35 8.63 -19.60
CA GLU A 86 -4.00 8.25 -19.18
C GLU A 86 -3.27 9.42 -18.54
N GLN A 87 -3.32 10.61 -19.16
CA GLN A 87 -2.75 11.83 -18.58
C GLN A 87 -3.35 12.17 -17.23
N LEU A 88 -4.69 12.14 -17.11
CA LEU A 88 -5.37 12.37 -15.85
C LEU A 88 -4.97 11.35 -14.76
N SER A 89 -4.82 10.09 -15.14
CA SER A 89 -4.36 9.03 -14.25
C SER A 89 -2.95 9.32 -13.75
N ASN A 90 -2.03 9.67 -14.64
CA ASN A 90 -0.65 9.99 -14.29
C ASN A 90 -0.57 11.23 -13.37
N GLU A 91 -1.34 12.29 -13.64
CA GLU A 91 -1.46 13.45 -12.76
C GLU A 91 -1.99 13.06 -11.38
N TYR A 92 -3.01 12.21 -11.33
CA TYR A 92 -3.60 11.74 -10.09
C TYR A 92 -2.59 10.97 -9.23
N TYR A 93 -1.93 9.97 -9.80
CA TYR A 93 -0.94 9.16 -9.07
C TYR A 93 0.28 9.98 -8.64
N ALA A 94 0.75 10.90 -9.48
CA ALA A 94 1.85 11.80 -9.12
C ALA A 94 1.48 12.69 -7.93
N LYS A 95 0.25 13.21 -7.90
CA LYS A 95 -0.23 14.04 -6.78
C LYS A 95 -0.36 13.23 -5.49
N ILE A 96 -0.97 12.04 -5.53
CA ILE A 96 -1.10 11.16 -4.36
C ILE A 96 0.27 10.79 -3.80
N LYS A 97 1.20 10.44 -4.68
CA LYS A 97 2.59 10.15 -4.30
C LYS A 97 3.23 11.35 -3.59
N SER A 98 3.14 12.54 -4.19
CA SER A 98 3.72 13.76 -3.62
C SER A 98 3.14 14.11 -2.24
N LEU A 99 1.83 13.90 -2.03
CA LEU A 99 1.20 14.10 -0.73
C LEU A 99 1.73 13.10 0.31
N ALA A 100 1.82 11.82 -0.05
CA ALA A 100 2.34 10.81 0.84
C ALA A 100 3.84 11.01 1.17
N GLU A 101 4.66 11.44 0.20
CA GLU A 101 6.07 11.78 0.45
C GLU A 101 6.20 12.97 1.41
N ALA A 102 5.35 14.00 1.26
CA ALA A 102 5.32 15.14 2.18
C ALA A 102 4.89 14.71 3.59
N ASP A 103 3.87 13.85 3.70
CA ASP A 103 3.39 13.33 4.97
C ASP A 103 4.44 12.48 5.68
N LEU A 104 5.14 11.60 4.98
CA LEU A 104 6.23 10.81 5.55
C LEU A 104 7.37 11.70 6.08
N LYS A 105 7.72 12.74 5.32
CA LYS A 105 8.77 13.69 5.70
C LYS A 105 8.38 14.51 6.94
N GLU A 106 7.13 14.94 7.04
CA GLU A 106 6.63 15.74 8.17
C GLU A 106 6.41 14.89 9.42
N HIS A 107 6.01 13.63 9.23
CA HIS A 107 5.59 12.68 10.26
C HIS A 107 6.40 11.38 10.28
N PRO A 108 7.74 11.43 10.41
CA PRO A 108 8.58 10.22 10.23
C PRO A 108 8.43 9.16 11.32
N ASN A 109 7.71 9.45 12.44
CA ASN A 109 7.64 8.57 13.60
C ASN A 109 6.23 8.33 14.16
N ASP A 110 5.19 8.82 13.50
CA ASP A 110 3.82 8.71 13.99
C ASP A 110 2.88 8.03 12.98
N ALA A 111 1.60 7.95 13.33
CA ALA A 111 0.61 7.23 12.54
C ALA A 111 0.33 7.86 11.17
N ILE A 112 0.51 9.17 11.01
CA ILE A 112 0.35 9.83 9.70
C ILE A 112 1.45 9.33 8.76
N GLY A 113 2.70 9.34 9.22
CA GLY A 113 3.83 8.81 8.45
C GLY A 113 3.72 7.31 8.19
N LEU A 114 3.16 6.52 9.11
CA LEU A 114 2.90 5.10 8.88
C LEU A 114 1.94 4.90 7.71
N ILE A 115 0.81 5.61 7.70
CA ILE A 115 -0.17 5.56 6.61
C ILE A 115 0.49 5.96 5.29
N ALA A 116 1.22 7.07 5.30
CA ALA A 116 1.92 7.57 4.11
C ALA A 116 2.95 6.56 3.57
N LEU A 117 3.73 5.93 4.45
CA LEU A 117 4.71 4.91 4.07
C LEU A 117 4.03 3.65 3.51
N GLN A 118 2.91 3.22 4.10
CA GLN A 118 2.11 2.10 3.58
C GLN A 118 1.55 2.41 2.20
N ASP A 119 1.00 3.62 1.99
CA ASP A 119 0.50 4.08 0.69
C ASP A 119 1.62 4.07 -0.37
N LEU A 120 2.80 4.63 -0.05
CA LEU A 120 3.95 4.66 -0.95
C LEU A 120 4.48 3.26 -1.31
N LEU A 121 4.60 2.36 -0.33
CA LEU A 121 5.04 0.98 -0.54
C LEU A 121 4.00 0.12 -1.27
N GLY A 122 2.73 0.54 -1.27
CA GLY A 122 1.64 -0.11 -2.00
C GLY A 122 1.45 0.35 -3.44
N MET A 123 2.18 1.39 -3.89
CA MET A 123 2.03 1.92 -5.25
C MET A 123 2.52 0.93 -6.30
N GLU A 124 1.88 0.95 -7.45
CA GLU A 124 2.31 0.17 -8.62
C GLU A 124 3.72 0.60 -9.06
N GLY A 125 4.54 -0.40 -9.42
CA GLY A 125 5.92 -0.16 -9.86
C GLY A 125 6.92 0.13 -8.73
N ILE A 126 6.52 0.03 -7.45
CA ILE A 126 7.47 0.13 -6.34
C ILE A 126 8.54 -0.97 -6.44
N THR A 127 9.80 -0.60 -6.35
CA THR A 127 10.94 -1.52 -6.35
C THR A 127 11.53 -1.65 -4.95
N LEU A 128 12.33 -2.68 -4.69
CA LEU A 128 13.03 -2.81 -3.42
C LEU A 128 13.94 -1.60 -3.16
N SER A 129 14.67 -1.14 -4.16
CA SER A 129 15.56 0.02 -4.04
C SER A 129 14.80 1.30 -3.65
N SER A 130 13.64 1.58 -4.29
CA SER A 130 12.83 2.74 -3.91
C SER A 130 12.19 2.59 -2.53
N ALA A 131 11.78 1.37 -2.15
CA ALA A 131 11.28 1.09 -0.80
C ALA A 131 12.36 1.33 0.27
N GLU A 132 13.60 0.91 0.03
CA GLU A 132 14.73 1.15 0.94
C GLU A 132 15.05 2.65 1.06
N ALA A 133 14.95 3.42 -0.03
CA ALA A 133 15.10 4.87 0.02
C ALA A 133 13.99 5.57 0.85
N LEU A 134 12.76 5.07 0.80
CA LEU A 134 11.66 5.54 1.66
C LEU A 134 11.91 5.19 3.13
N LEU A 135 12.41 3.98 3.41
CA LEU A 135 12.74 3.56 4.76
C LEU A 135 13.86 4.41 5.40
N GLN A 136 14.78 4.96 4.61
CA GLN A 136 15.78 5.90 5.13
C GLN A 136 15.17 7.21 5.64
N GLN A 137 14.02 7.62 5.12
CA GLN A 137 13.28 8.80 5.56
C GLN A 137 12.37 8.51 6.76
N ALA A 138 12.01 7.25 6.96
CA ALA A 138 11.17 6.81 8.07
C ALA A 138 11.98 6.68 9.36
N GLY A 139 11.37 7.03 10.48
CA GLY A 139 11.96 6.81 11.80
C GLY A 139 11.92 5.34 12.22
N GLU A 140 12.58 5.05 13.32
CA GLU A 140 12.77 3.67 13.80
C GLU A 140 11.43 2.95 14.05
N ARG A 141 10.47 3.65 14.63
CA ARG A 141 9.14 3.09 14.95
C ARG A 141 8.38 2.64 13.71
N LEU A 142 8.45 3.41 12.62
CA LEU A 142 7.82 3.05 11.35
C LEU A 142 8.54 1.88 10.69
N ARG A 143 9.87 1.89 10.71
CA ARG A 143 10.68 0.79 10.14
C ARG A 143 10.46 -0.55 10.86
N ALA A 144 10.16 -0.51 12.16
CA ALA A 144 9.87 -1.69 12.97
C ALA A 144 8.42 -2.18 12.87
N ASP A 145 7.53 -1.43 12.20
CA ASP A 145 6.13 -1.83 12.02
C ASP A 145 6.02 -3.14 11.23
N ASN A 146 5.16 -4.06 11.73
CA ASN A 146 5.00 -5.38 11.13
C ASN A 146 4.43 -5.32 9.71
N GLY A 147 3.53 -4.37 9.42
CA GLY A 147 2.99 -4.16 8.08
C GLY A 147 4.09 -3.73 7.10
N ILE A 148 4.90 -2.76 7.52
CA ILE A 148 6.02 -2.25 6.72
C ILE A 148 7.06 -3.35 6.47
N THR A 149 7.48 -4.08 7.50
CA THR A 149 8.47 -5.16 7.36
C THR A 149 7.97 -6.27 6.43
N ASN A 150 6.68 -6.62 6.50
CA ASN A 150 6.07 -7.61 5.60
C ASN A 150 6.01 -7.12 4.14
N MET A 151 5.68 -5.84 3.90
CA MET A 151 5.68 -5.25 2.56
C MET A 151 7.08 -5.29 1.94
N VAL A 152 8.10 -4.90 2.70
CA VAL A 152 9.50 -4.93 2.23
C VAL A 152 9.98 -6.37 2.00
N ALA A 153 9.64 -7.31 2.88
CA ALA A 153 9.97 -8.73 2.70
C ALA A 153 9.31 -9.31 1.44
N ARG A 154 8.10 -8.84 1.09
CA ARG A 154 7.46 -9.22 -0.18
C ARG A 154 8.26 -8.69 -1.38
N LEU A 155 8.67 -7.42 -1.36
CA LEU A 155 9.47 -6.84 -2.45
C LEU A 155 10.80 -7.57 -2.64
N ARG A 156 11.48 -7.94 -1.55
CA ARG A 156 12.70 -8.78 -1.61
C ARG A 156 12.46 -10.12 -2.28
N ARG A 157 11.35 -10.78 -1.96
CA ARG A 157 10.99 -12.04 -2.63
C ARG A 157 10.72 -11.86 -4.12
N VAL A 158 9.99 -10.79 -4.49
CA VAL A 158 9.74 -10.47 -5.91
C VAL A 158 11.05 -10.23 -6.65
N GLU A 159 11.97 -9.42 -6.09
CA GLU A 159 13.27 -9.16 -6.71
C GLU A 159 14.12 -10.43 -6.85
N ALA A 160 14.13 -11.28 -5.81
CA ALA A 160 14.87 -12.56 -5.82
C ALA A 160 14.33 -13.57 -6.85
N THR A 161 13.12 -13.37 -7.36
CA THR A 161 12.47 -14.30 -8.31
C THR A 161 12.23 -13.69 -9.69
N GLN A 162 12.78 -12.51 -9.98
CA GLN A 162 12.65 -11.88 -11.29
C GLN A 162 13.44 -12.64 -12.36
N ALA A 163 13.04 -12.45 -13.62
CA ALA A 163 13.76 -12.98 -14.76
C ALA A 163 15.23 -12.52 -14.75
N GLY A 164 16.14 -13.47 -14.87
CA GLY A 164 17.60 -13.24 -14.78
C GLY A 164 18.18 -13.37 -13.37
N ALA A 165 17.35 -13.47 -12.33
CA ALA A 165 17.84 -13.78 -10.98
C ALA A 165 18.28 -15.24 -10.89
N GLN A 166 19.17 -15.52 -9.94
CA GLN A 166 19.50 -16.89 -9.61
C GLN A 166 18.26 -17.57 -9.02
N PHE A 167 17.98 -18.80 -9.46
CA PHE A 167 16.84 -19.55 -8.93
C PHE A 167 16.96 -19.75 -7.41
N VAL A 168 15.82 -19.71 -6.75
CA VAL A 168 15.72 -20.03 -5.32
C VAL A 168 15.51 -21.52 -5.18
N ASP A 169 16.45 -22.20 -4.53
CA ASP A 169 16.32 -23.63 -4.27
C ASP A 169 15.23 -23.93 -3.25
N PHE A 170 14.49 -24.98 -3.44
CA PHE A 170 13.50 -25.46 -2.47
C PHE A 170 13.47 -26.98 -2.44
N GLU A 171 13.04 -27.51 -1.30
CA GLU A 171 12.86 -28.94 -1.07
C GLU A 171 11.40 -29.33 -1.28
N GLY A 172 11.21 -30.52 -1.84
CA GLY A 172 9.91 -31.15 -2.02
C GLY A 172 10.04 -32.68 -1.92
N VAL A 173 8.97 -33.37 -2.24
CA VAL A 173 8.96 -34.82 -2.37
C VAL A 173 8.41 -35.22 -3.73
N ASP A 174 8.97 -36.24 -4.35
CA ASP A 174 8.43 -36.82 -5.57
C ASP A 174 7.19 -37.70 -5.30
N ASP A 175 6.65 -38.32 -6.35
CA ASP A 175 5.50 -39.23 -6.28
C ASP A 175 5.76 -40.50 -5.48
N ALA A 176 7.03 -40.85 -5.27
CA ALA A 176 7.49 -41.94 -4.42
C ALA A 176 7.80 -41.52 -2.98
N ASN A 177 7.44 -40.28 -2.58
CA ASN A 177 7.76 -39.69 -1.27
C ASN A 177 9.26 -39.54 -0.98
N LYS A 178 10.09 -39.48 -1.99
CA LYS A 178 11.53 -39.26 -1.86
C LYS A 178 11.80 -37.75 -1.88
N ALA A 179 12.66 -37.30 -0.96
CA ALA A 179 13.10 -35.89 -0.93
C ALA A 179 13.85 -35.53 -2.22
N VAL A 180 13.48 -34.42 -2.84
CA VAL A 180 14.08 -33.83 -4.03
C VAL A 180 14.25 -32.31 -3.85
N ARG A 181 15.21 -31.76 -4.57
CA ARG A 181 15.47 -30.31 -4.58
C ARG A 181 15.42 -29.80 -6.00
N LEU A 182 15.06 -28.54 -6.18
CA LEU A 182 15.12 -27.90 -7.50
C LEU A 182 16.54 -27.90 -8.06
N SER A 183 17.57 -27.77 -7.21
CA SER A 183 18.99 -27.89 -7.57
C SER A 183 19.39 -29.26 -8.12
N ASP A 184 18.61 -30.32 -7.90
CA ASP A 184 18.85 -31.61 -8.49
C ASP A 184 18.61 -31.61 -10.02
N TYR A 185 17.84 -30.63 -10.53
CA TYR A 185 17.44 -30.52 -11.93
C TYR A 185 18.08 -29.33 -12.64
N VAL A 186 18.22 -28.17 -11.96
CA VAL A 186 18.75 -26.95 -12.55
C VAL A 186 20.26 -27.04 -12.77
N GLY A 187 20.75 -26.46 -13.86
CA GLY A 187 22.19 -26.37 -14.18
C GLY A 187 22.78 -27.66 -14.73
N LYS A 188 21.96 -28.64 -15.13
CA LYS A 188 22.39 -29.93 -15.70
C LYS A 188 22.41 -29.96 -17.25
N GLY A 189 22.42 -28.79 -17.89
CA GLY A 189 22.42 -28.68 -19.36
C GLY A 189 21.03 -28.81 -20.00
N HIS A 190 19.97 -28.72 -19.21
CA HIS A 190 18.59 -28.77 -19.66
C HIS A 190 17.82 -27.54 -19.19
N TYR A 191 16.75 -27.16 -19.93
CA TYR A 191 15.76 -26.21 -19.44
C TYR A 191 14.85 -26.89 -18.43
N VAL A 192 14.58 -26.23 -17.31
CA VAL A 192 13.65 -26.70 -16.28
C VAL A 192 12.48 -25.74 -16.23
N LEU A 193 11.27 -26.25 -16.47
CA LEU A 193 10.02 -25.52 -16.27
C LEU A 193 9.45 -25.91 -14.91
N VAL A 194 9.22 -24.92 -14.07
CA VAL A 194 8.54 -25.10 -12.76
C VAL A 194 7.14 -24.52 -12.88
N ASP A 195 6.14 -25.34 -12.64
CA ASP A 195 4.73 -24.95 -12.63
C ASP A 195 4.16 -25.12 -11.23
N PHE A 196 3.56 -24.06 -10.69
CA PHE A 196 2.91 -24.07 -9.38
C PHE A 196 1.39 -24.05 -9.59
N TRP A 197 0.74 -25.08 -9.13
CA TRP A 197 -0.72 -25.17 -9.20
C TRP A 197 -1.31 -25.53 -7.85
N ALA A 198 -2.55 -25.09 -7.62
CA ALA A 198 -3.33 -25.42 -6.44
C ALA A 198 -4.62 -26.14 -6.86
N SER A 199 -5.00 -27.15 -6.11
CA SER A 199 -6.26 -27.89 -6.27
C SER A 199 -7.35 -27.27 -5.41
#